data_6180912143682fed11f529d0d4bad071
#
_entry.id   6180912143682fed11f529d0d4bad071
#
_cell.length_a   1.000
_cell.length_b   1.000
_cell.length_c   1.000
_cell.angle_alpha   90.00
_cell.angle_beta   90.00
_cell.angle_gamma   90.00
#
_symmetry.space_group_name_H-M   'P 1'
#
loop_
_entity.id
_entity.type
_entity.pdbx_description
1 polymer ?
#
loop_
_entity_poly.entity_id
_entity_poly.type
_entity_poly.pdbx_seq_one_letter_code
_entity_poly.pdbx_strand_id
1 'polypeptide(L)'
;GCCHGDLTFSNILFNGNNYYLIDFLDSFIESPLLDMVKIRQDTRYRWSTLMYEGEFDETRFHIVSDTIDHQLDGAFKQYIWYRTFYHTLQLMNFLRILQYAKEKKIVAYLKKTIQSILNYE
;
A
#
# COMPACT_ATOMS: atom_id res chain seq x y z
N GLY A 1 13.33 -14.97 -3.57
CA GLY A 1 11.93 -15.28 -3.28
C GLY A 1 11.02 -14.75 -4.36
N CYS A 2 9.86 -15.33 -4.44
CA CYS A 2 8.85 -14.92 -5.40
C CYS A 2 8.01 -13.78 -4.80
N CYS A 3 7.81 -12.69 -5.53
CA CYS A 3 6.93 -11.60 -5.11
C CYS A 3 5.96 -11.23 -6.24
N HIS A 4 4.87 -10.56 -5.90
CA HIS A 4 3.87 -10.10 -6.87
C HIS A 4 4.38 -8.89 -7.67
N GLY A 5 5.06 -7.97 -7.02
CA GLY A 5 5.60 -6.76 -7.62
C GLY A 5 4.66 -5.56 -7.62
N ASP A 6 3.36 -5.77 -7.53
CA ASP A 6 2.35 -4.70 -7.46
C ASP A 6 1.11 -5.17 -6.69
N LEU A 7 1.32 -5.65 -5.48
CA LEU A 7 0.27 -6.23 -4.64
C LEU A 7 -0.57 -5.13 -3.99
N THR A 8 -1.49 -4.58 -4.77
CA THR A 8 -2.49 -3.60 -4.31
C THR A 8 -3.87 -4.25 -4.26
N PHE A 9 -4.84 -3.61 -3.62
CA PHE A 9 -6.21 -4.13 -3.58
C PHE A 9 -6.83 -4.30 -4.97
N SER A 10 -6.44 -3.44 -5.92
CA SER A 10 -6.94 -3.55 -7.30
C SER A 10 -6.49 -4.83 -8.02
N ASN A 11 -5.42 -5.46 -7.53
CA ASN A 11 -4.87 -6.69 -8.11
C ASN A 11 -5.22 -7.94 -7.33
N ILE A 12 -6.18 -7.83 -6.40
CA ILE A 12 -6.71 -8.96 -5.62
C ILE A 12 -8.20 -9.08 -5.94
N LEU A 13 -8.59 -10.22 -6.51
CA LEU A 13 -9.98 -10.53 -6.81
C LEU A 13 -10.52 -11.52 -5.80
N PHE A 14 -11.74 -11.29 -5.31
CA PHE A 14 -12.36 -12.14 -4.31
C PHE A 14 -13.81 -12.46 -4.71
N ASN A 15 -14.17 -13.73 -4.70
CA ASN A 15 -15.52 -14.18 -5.09
C ASN A 15 -16.36 -14.76 -3.93
N GLY A 16 -15.95 -14.52 -2.68
CA GLY A 16 -16.62 -15.03 -1.49
C GLY A 16 -16.03 -16.34 -0.94
N ASN A 17 -15.42 -17.16 -1.78
CA ASN A 17 -14.80 -18.43 -1.40
C ASN A 17 -13.30 -18.48 -1.69
N ASN A 18 -12.89 -17.87 -2.79
CA ASN A 18 -11.51 -17.88 -3.24
C ASN A 18 -11.05 -16.46 -3.56
N TYR A 19 -9.74 -16.26 -3.50
CA TYR A 19 -9.12 -15.03 -3.98
C TYR A 19 -8.11 -15.36 -5.07
N TYR A 20 -7.89 -14.38 -5.95
CA TYR A 20 -6.99 -14.51 -7.09
C TYR A 20 -6.10 -13.28 -7.15
N LEU A 21 -4.82 -13.50 -7.42
CA LEU A 21 -3.86 -12.43 -7.66
C LEU A 21 -3.71 -12.26 -9.18
N ILE A 22 -3.77 -11.01 -9.64
CA ILE A 22 -3.66 -10.67 -11.06
C ILE A 22 -2.57 -9.62 -11.26
N ASP A 23 -2.16 -9.41 -12.52
CA ASP A 23 -1.22 -8.37 -12.94
C ASP A 23 0.11 -8.41 -12.19
N PHE A 24 0.76 -9.59 -12.20
CA PHE A 24 2.12 -9.73 -11.68
C PHE A 24 3.08 -8.87 -12.48
N LEU A 25 3.95 -8.13 -11.79
CA LEU A 25 4.95 -7.28 -12.42
C LEU A 25 6.36 -7.78 -12.13
N ASP A 26 7.20 -7.72 -13.16
CA ASP A 26 8.64 -7.78 -12.96
C ASP A 26 9.12 -6.48 -12.35
N SER A 27 9.76 -6.58 -11.21
CA SER A 27 10.26 -5.45 -10.46
C SER A 27 11.78 -5.53 -10.37
N PHE A 28 12.45 -4.39 -10.38
CA PHE A 28 13.90 -4.36 -10.18
C PHE A 28 14.30 -4.78 -8.76
N ILE A 29 13.34 -4.79 -7.84
CA ILE A 29 13.51 -5.33 -6.48
C ILE A 29 12.57 -6.52 -6.31
N GLU A 30 13.12 -7.72 -6.30
CA GLU A 30 12.37 -8.94 -6.01
C GLU A 30 12.43 -9.23 -4.51
N SER A 31 11.46 -8.68 -3.77
CA SER A 31 11.41 -8.85 -2.33
C SER A 31 9.96 -8.86 -1.82
N PRO A 32 9.64 -9.73 -0.86
CA PRO A 32 8.36 -9.64 -0.15
C PRO A 32 8.10 -8.27 0.49
N LEU A 33 9.16 -7.54 0.78
CA LEU A 33 9.06 -6.18 1.31
C LEU A 33 8.36 -5.23 0.34
N LEU A 34 8.59 -5.38 -0.97
CA LEU A 34 7.91 -4.58 -1.97
C LEU A 34 6.40 -4.87 -1.97
N ASP A 35 6.03 -6.14 -1.83
CA ASP A 35 4.61 -6.52 -1.73
C ASP A 35 3.98 -5.93 -0.46
N MET A 36 4.70 -5.88 0.66
CA MET A 36 4.23 -5.24 1.88
C MET A 36 4.06 -3.73 1.71
N VAL A 37 4.98 -3.07 1.03
CA VAL A 37 4.87 -1.65 0.69
C VAL A 37 3.61 -1.40 -0.14
N LYS A 38 3.38 -2.23 -1.14
CA LYS A 38 2.24 -2.08 -2.04
C LYS A 38 0.89 -2.37 -1.39
N ILE A 39 0.77 -3.44 -0.63
CA ILE A 39 -0.49 -3.75 0.06
C ILE A 39 -0.81 -2.69 1.13
N ARG A 40 0.18 -2.21 1.86
CA ARG A 40 0.00 -1.18 2.88
C ARG A 40 -0.26 0.20 2.29
N GLN A 41 0.07 0.43 1.02
CA GLN A 41 -0.39 1.60 0.29
C GLN A 41 -1.92 1.74 0.36
N ASP A 42 -2.62 0.62 0.33
CA ASP A 42 -4.08 0.60 0.47
C ASP A 42 -4.55 0.45 1.91
N THR A 43 -3.96 -0.47 2.69
CA THR A 43 -4.45 -0.76 4.04
C THR A 43 -4.13 0.35 5.03
N ARG A 44 -2.94 0.94 4.95
CA ARG A 44 -2.50 2.00 5.86
C ARG A 44 -2.83 3.39 5.32
N TYR A 45 -2.56 3.62 4.03
CA TYR A 45 -2.64 4.96 3.43
C TYR A 45 -3.90 5.17 2.59
N ARG A 46 -4.69 4.11 2.37
CA ARG A 46 -6.00 4.16 1.70
C ARG A 46 -5.96 4.79 0.32
N TRP A 47 -4.88 4.50 -0.40
CA TRP A 47 -4.65 5.04 -1.74
C TRP A 47 -5.80 4.76 -2.71
N SER A 48 -6.35 3.53 -2.67
CA SER A 48 -7.41 3.11 -3.57
C SER A 48 -8.69 3.96 -3.42
N THR A 49 -8.94 4.56 -2.25
CA THR A 49 -10.12 5.41 -2.05
C THR A 49 -10.07 6.69 -2.86
N LEU A 50 -8.88 7.19 -3.20
CA LEU A 50 -8.71 8.38 -4.03
C LEU A 50 -9.14 8.15 -5.47
N MET A 51 -9.05 6.92 -5.94
CA MET A 51 -9.36 6.53 -7.31
C MET A 51 -10.79 6.03 -7.47
N TYR A 52 -11.49 5.81 -6.37
CA TYR A 52 -12.85 5.29 -6.41
C TYR A 52 -13.86 6.44 -6.55
N GLU A 53 -14.68 6.39 -7.59
CA GLU A 53 -15.66 7.43 -7.93
C GLU A 53 -17.10 7.06 -7.52
N GLY A 54 -17.29 5.96 -6.80
CA GLY A 54 -18.61 5.53 -6.35
C GLY A 54 -18.87 5.85 -4.88
N GLU A 55 -20.09 5.55 -4.44
CA GLU A 55 -20.43 5.58 -3.03
C GLU A 55 -20.03 4.26 -2.36
N PHE A 56 -19.49 4.34 -1.15
CA PHE A 56 -19.16 3.18 -0.36
C PHE A 56 -19.21 3.56 1.13
N ASP A 57 -19.32 2.54 1.99
CA ASP A 57 -19.30 2.73 3.44
C ASP A 57 -17.86 2.98 3.91
N GLU A 58 -17.49 4.25 4.02
CA GLU A 58 -16.15 4.66 4.43
C GLU A 58 -15.76 4.13 5.80
N THR A 59 -16.69 4.16 6.76
CA THR A 59 -16.43 3.69 8.13
C THR A 59 -16.06 2.22 8.12
N ARG A 60 -16.86 1.41 7.43
CA ARG A 60 -16.61 -0.04 7.32
C ARG A 60 -15.30 -0.32 6.60
N PHE A 61 -15.03 0.40 5.51
CA PHE A 61 -13.79 0.27 4.76
C PHE A 61 -12.58 0.59 5.64
N HIS A 62 -12.65 1.66 6.43
CA HIS A 62 -11.55 2.04 7.33
C HIS A 62 -11.32 0.98 8.42
N ILE A 63 -12.37 0.44 9.01
CA ILE A 63 -12.25 -0.62 10.03
C ILE A 63 -11.60 -1.86 9.45
N VAL A 64 -12.05 -2.31 8.29
CA VAL A 64 -11.49 -3.50 7.62
C VAL A 64 -10.03 -3.25 7.24
N SER A 65 -9.72 -2.10 6.65
CA SER A 65 -8.36 -1.74 6.25
C SER A 65 -7.42 -1.67 7.45
N ASP A 66 -7.83 -1.06 8.55
CA ASP A 66 -7.04 -0.97 9.77
C ASP A 66 -6.79 -2.35 10.38
N THR A 67 -7.79 -3.22 10.35
CA THR A 67 -7.65 -4.59 10.85
C THR A 67 -6.61 -5.37 10.04
N ILE A 68 -6.69 -5.29 8.72
CA ILE A 68 -5.71 -5.94 7.83
C ILE A 68 -4.32 -5.34 8.06
N ASP A 69 -4.21 -4.03 8.15
CA ASP A 69 -2.93 -3.35 8.34
C ASP A 69 -2.26 -3.76 9.65
N HIS A 70 -3.01 -3.81 10.74
CA HIS A 70 -2.49 -4.27 12.03
C HIS A 70 -1.99 -5.71 11.98
N GLN A 71 -2.70 -6.59 11.29
CA GLN A 71 -2.28 -7.99 11.14
C GLN A 71 -1.02 -8.11 10.29
N LEU A 72 -0.93 -7.36 9.19
CA LEU A 72 0.26 -7.36 8.34
C LEU A 72 1.48 -6.82 9.09
N ASP A 73 1.35 -5.67 9.70
CA ASP A 73 2.45 -5.06 10.45
C ASP A 73 2.88 -5.96 11.61
N GLY A 74 1.92 -6.51 12.35
CA GLY A 74 2.18 -7.43 13.46
C GLY A 74 2.92 -8.68 13.05
N ALA A 75 2.58 -9.24 11.88
CA ALA A 75 3.23 -10.45 11.36
C ALA A 75 4.66 -10.19 10.89
N PHE A 76 4.92 -9.03 10.30
CA PHE A 76 6.21 -8.73 9.65
C PHE A 76 7.18 -7.95 10.52
N LYS A 77 6.73 -7.24 11.55
CA LYS A 77 7.62 -6.44 12.41
C LYS A 77 8.66 -7.26 13.16
N GLN A 78 8.49 -8.57 13.26
CA GLN A 78 9.49 -9.46 13.84
C GLN A 78 10.77 -9.55 13.00
N TYR A 79 10.69 -9.25 11.71
CA TYR A 79 11.83 -9.33 10.81
C TYR A 79 12.60 -8.02 10.80
N ILE A 80 13.93 -8.11 11.00
CA ILE A 80 14.79 -6.93 11.03
C ILE A 80 14.80 -6.19 9.68
N TRP A 81 14.77 -6.93 8.57
CA TRP A 81 14.75 -6.32 7.23
C TRP A 81 13.48 -5.48 7.01
N TYR A 82 12.34 -5.92 7.53
CA TYR A 82 11.10 -5.17 7.44
C TYR A 82 11.18 -3.87 8.25
N ARG A 83 11.59 -3.96 9.53
CA ARG A 83 11.72 -2.78 10.39
C ARG A 83 12.73 -1.76 9.86
N THR A 84 13.80 -2.25 9.24
CA THR A 84 14.88 -1.40 8.75
C THR A 84 14.50 -0.65 7.47
N PHE A 85 13.83 -1.31 6.54
CA PHE A 85 13.68 -0.78 5.18
C PHE A 85 12.25 -0.39 4.79
N TYR A 86 11.24 -0.78 5.57
CA TYR A 86 9.85 -0.56 5.18
C TYR A 86 9.55 0.93 4.93
N HIS A 87 9.85 1.80 5.89
CA HIS A 87 9.52 3.22 5.76
C HIS A 87 10.26 3.88 4.60
N THR A 88 11.52 3.53 4.41
CA THR A 88 12.31 4.05 3.29
C THR A 88 11.71 3.64 1.94
N LEU A 89 11.35 2.38 1.80
CA LEU A 89 10.74 1.90 0.55
C LEU A 89 9.35 2.46 0.32
N GLN A 90 8.56 2.65 1.38
CA GLN A 90 7.25 3.29 1.27
C GLN A 90 7.40 4.76 0.84
N LEU A 91 8.37 5.47 1.40
CA LEU A 91 8.69 6.83 1.00
C LEU A 91 9.07 6.89 -0.48
N MET A 92 9.96 6.01 -0.93
CA MET A 92 10.35 5.92 -2.33
C MET A 92 9.15 5.62 -3.23
N ASN A 93 8.25 4.74 -2.79
CA ASN A 93 7.03 4.41 -3.53
C ASN A 93 6.16 5.65 -3.75
N PHE A 94 5.89 6.42 -2.70
CA PHE A 94 5.06 7.62 -2.82
C PHE A 94 5.76 8.75 -3.59
N LEU A 95 7.07 8.91 -3.43
CA LEU A 95 7.83 9.88 -4.23
C LEU A 95 7.76 9.55 -5.72
N ARG A 96 7.85 8.27 -6.07
CA ARG A 96 7.72 7.83 -7.45
C ARG A 96 6.34 8.14 -8.02
N ILE A 97 5.29 7.92 -7.24
CA ILE A 97 3.92 8.24 -7.65
C ILE A 97 3.76 9.75 -7.82
N LEU A 98 4.34 10.55 -6.91
CA LEU A 98 4.22 12.01 -6.93
C LEU A 98 4.71 12.62 -8.24
N GLN A 99 5.77 12.09 -8.84
CA GLN A 99 6.30 12.64 -10.09
C GLN A 99 5.33 12.52 -11.27
N TYR A 100 4.36 11.62 -11.19
CA TYR A 100 3.34 11.43 -12.23
C TYR A 100 1.98 12.01 -11.86
N ALA A 101 1.81 12.50 -10.64
CA ALA A 101 0.53 13.03 -10.18
C ALA A 101 0.28 14.42 -10.75
N LYS A 102 -0.93 14.65 -11.30
CA LYS A 102 -1.33 15.92 -11.94
C LYS A 102 -2.49 16.58 -11.22
N GLU A 103 -3.40 15.81 -10.63
CA GLU A 103 -4.55 16.36 -9.93
C GLU A 103 -4.14 16.97 -8.59
N LYS A 104 -4.65 18.17 -8.29
CA LYS A 104 -4.31 18.89 -7.05
C LYS A 104 -4.64 18.10 -5.80
N LYS A 105 -5.78 17.41 -5.80
CA LYS A 105 -6.22 16.55 -4.68
C LYS A 105 -5.21 15.44 -4.40
N ILE A 106 -4.75 14.78 -5.44
CA ILE A 106 -3.80 13.68 -5.34
C ILE A 106 -2.42 14.18 -4.90
N VAL A 107 -1.97 15.29 -5.48
CA VAL A 107 -0.69 15.91 -5.10
C VAL A 107 -0.72 16.31 -3.62
N ALA A 108 -1.80 16.94 -3.16
CA ALA A 108 -1.95 17.34 -1.76
C ALA A 108 -1.93 16.13 -0.82
N TYR A 109 -2.63 15.06 -1.17
CA TYR A 109 -2.63 13.82 -0.41
C TYR A 109 -1.23 13.20 -0.33
N LEU A 110 -0.52 13.13 -1.46
CA LEU A 110 0.82 12.57 -1.51
C LEU A 110 1.81 13.37 -0.67
N LYS A 111 1.76 14.69 -0.75
CA LYS A 111 2.62 15.57 0.07
C LYS A 111 2.38 15.34 1.56
N LYS A 112 1.13 15.26 1.97
CA LYS A 112 0.76 15.00 3.36
C LYS A 112 1.24 13.64 3.82
N THR A 113 1.06 12.62 2.99
CA THR A 113 1.48 11.24 3.29
C THR A 113 3.00 11.14 3.40
N ILE A 114 3.73 11.73 2.46
CA ILE A 114 5.20 11.76 2.46
C ILE A 114 5.70 12.45 3.74
N GLN A 115 5.12 13.58 4.10
CA GLN A 115 5.48 14.31 5.31
C GLN A 115 5.24 13.46 6.56
N SER A 116 4.14 12.73 6.61
CA SER A 116 3.81 11.82 7.70
C SER A 116 4.85 10.71 7.84
N ILE A 117 5.32 10.14 6.75
CA ILE A 117 6.35 9.10 6.75
C ILE A 117 7.69 9.67 7.23
N LEU A 118 8.06 10.86 6.75
CA LEU A 118 9.30 11.54 7.17
C LEU A 118 9.32 11.86 8.66
N ASN A 119 8.17 12.19 9.23
CA ASN A 119 8.03 12.53 10.64
C ASN A 119 7.88 11.31 11.55
N TYR A 120 7.79 10.11 10.99
CA TYR A 120 7.64 8.87 11.77
C TYR A 120 8.87 8.58 12.64
N GLU A 121 10.03 9.01 12.20
CA GLU A 121 11.26 8.91 12.99
C GLU A 121 11.32 10.07 14.02
#